data_1626c7c5fdc1974d3447d9a4b3ddf94a
#
_entry.id   1626c7c5fdc1974d3447d9a4b3ddf94a
#
_cell.length_a   1.000
_cell.length_b   1.000
_cell.length_c   1.000
_cell.angle_alpha   90.00
_cell.angle_beta   90.00
_cell.angle_gamma   90.00
#
_symmetry.space_group_name_H-M   'P 1'
#
loop_
_entity.id
_entity.type
_entity.pdbx_description
1 polymer ?
#
loop_
_entity_poly.entity_id
_entity_poly.type
_entity_poly.pdbx_seq_one_letter_code
_entity_poly.pdbx_strand_id
1 'polypeptide(L)'
;MQQETSTPAAAVPSNATPAISVRDVTVHYGSVLALDGASLEIAPGRVCGLVGMNGSGKSTLFKTIMGQTRPDSGTVAVNGDDPAVARRTGVLGYVPQREAVDWDFPVSVRDVVMMGRYGQLGFTRRPRRVDIEAVDHALERVELTDYASRQIGQLSGGQRKRAFVARCIAQGARIMLLDEPFAGVDKRSEATMTRLFRELADGGATVFVSTHDLPALPELADEAMLLNRHVLMHGSPKDVLQPDNLAAAFGLDVMKR
;
A
#
# COMPACT_ATOMS: atom_id res chain seq x y z
N MET A 1 10.42 28.02 37.92
CA MET A 1 9.67 26.73 37.72
C MET A 1 8.50 27.07 36.83
N GLN A 2 8.70 27.07 35.51
CA GLN A 2 7.64 27.31 34.50
C GLN A 2 7.51 26.02 33.70
N GLN A 3 6.34 25.43 33.75
CA GLN A 3 5.97 24.26 32.96
C GLN A 3 5.66 24.74 31.53
N GLU A 4 6.51 24.35 30.57
CA GLU A 4 6.18 24.48 29.17
C GLU A 4 5.21 23.38 28.80
N THR A 5 3.96 23.78 28.59
CA THR A 5 2.92 22.94 28.02
C THR A 5 3.19 22.73 26.54
N SER A 6 3.61 21.53 26.17
CA SER A 6 3.70 21.07 24.79
C SER A 6 2.29 21.15 24.17
N THR A 7 2.13 22.04 23.22
CA THR A 7 0.93 22.16 22.39
C THR A 7 0.93 21.03 21.34
N PRO A 8 -0.11 20.17 21.27
CA PRO A 8 -0.17 19.16 20.21
C PRO A 8 -0.36 19.88 18.85
N ALA A 9 0.38 19.41 17.85
CA ALA A 9 0.31 19.91 16.48
C ALA A 9 -1.13 19.83 15.97
N ALA A 10 -1.63 20.97 15.48
CA ALA A 10 -2.98 21.13 15.00
C ALA A 10 -3.26 20.20 13.81
N ALA A 11 -4.19 19.26 14.00
CA ALA A 11 -4.81 18.52 12.92
C ALA A 11 -5.56 19.51 12.01
N VAL A 12 -5.21 19.55 10.74
CA VAL A 12 -5.93 20.29 9.71
C VAL A 12 -7.31 19.65 9.57
N PRO A 13 -8.42 20.33 9.81
CA PRO A 13 -9.75 19.76 9.63
C PRO A 13 -10.03 19.64 8.12
N SER A 14 -9.73 18.49 7.54
CA SER A 14 -10.25 18.11 6.24
C SER A 14 -11.66 17.59 6.42
N ASN A 15 -12.65 18.32 5.89
CA ASN A 15 -14.06 17.89 5.82
C ASN A 15 -14.25 16.73 4.80
N ALA A 16 -13.18 16.20 4.23
CA ALA A 16 -13.21 15.11 3.27
C ALA A 16 -13.18 13.75 3.99
N THR A 17 -14.01 12.81 3.53
CA THR A 17 -13.98 11.43 4.02
C THR A 17 -12.58 10.85 3.80
N PRO A 18 -11.92 10.28 4.82
CA PRO A 18 -10.63 9.64 4.66
C PRO A 18 -10.68 8.51 3.61
N ALA A 19 -9.63 8.36 2.81
CA ALA A 19 -9.52 7.24 1.89
C ALA A 19 -9.42 5.90 2.65
N ILE A 20 -8.72 5.92 3.78
CA ILE A 20 -8.61 4.78 4.70
C ILE A 20 -8.80 5.31 6.13
N SER A 21 -9.69 4.66 6.89
CA SER A 21 -9.88 4.90 8.33
C SER A 21 -9.83 3.57 9.07
N VAL A 22 -8.95 3.48 10.05
CA VAL A 22 -8.78 2.33 10.95
C VAL A 22 -8.90 2.86 12.37
N ARG A 23 -9.79 2.28 13.20
CA ARG A 23 -10.06 2.76 14.55
C ARG A 23 -10.04 1.61 15.55
N ASP A 24 -9.11 1.66 16.48
CA ASP A 24 -8.91 0.75 17.62
C ASP A 24 -8.89 -0.73 17.21
N VAL A 25 -8.26 -1.01 16.06
CA VAL A 25 -8.23 -2.34 15.46
C VAL A 25 -7.25 -3.25 16.20
N THR A 26 -7.78 -4.36 16.71
CA THR A 26 -7.00 -5.45 17.34
C THR A 26 -7.18 -6.72 16.51
N VAL A 27 -6.07 -7.43 16.30
CA VAL A 27 -6.05 -8.70 15.54
C VAL A 27 -5.14 -9.70 16.22
N HIS A 28 -5.68 -10.90 16.45
CA HIS A 28 -4.91 -12.07 16.89
C HIS A 28 -4.87 -13.16 15.81
N TYR A 29 -3.74 -13.87 15.77
CA TYR A 29 -3.61 -15.16 15.08
C TYR A 29 -3.34 -16.23 16.14
N GLY A 30 -4.38 -16.90 16.61
CA GLY A 30 -4.30 -17.77 17.77
C GLY A 30 -3.85 -16.98 19.01
N SER A 31 -2.70 -17.31 19.60
CA SER A 31 -2.13 -16.60 20.74
C SER A 31 -1.26 -15.39 20.36
N VAL A 32 -1.03 -15.15 19.07
CA VAL A 32 -0.14 -14.07 18.61
C VAL A 32 -0.94 -12.79 18.39
N LEU A 33 -0.67 -11.76 19.19
CA LEU A 33 -1.21 -10.41 19.00
C LEU A 33 -0.46 -9.73 17.84
N ALA A 34 -1.14 -9.53 16.72
CA ALA A 34 -0.56 -8.95 15.50
C ALA A 34 -0.82 -7.45 15.38
N LEU A 35 -2.00 -6.97 15.79
CA LEU A 35 -2.34 -5.56 15.93
C LEU A 35 -3.00 -5.34 17.29
N ASP A 36 -2.69 -4.21 17.93
CA ASP A 36 -3.11 -3.85 19.29
C ASP A 36 -3.66 -2.42 19.32
N GLY A 37 -4.98 -2.27 19.15
CA GLY A 37 -5.64 -0.97 19.15
C GLY A 37 -5.13 -0.02 18.06
N ALA A 38 -4.75 -0.54 16.88
CA ALA A 38 -4.20 0.27 15.80
C ALA A 38 -5.24 1.27 15.29
N SER A 39 -4.85 2.56 15.24
CA SER A 39 -5.70 3.64 14.73
C SER A 39 -4.93 4.52 13.76
N LEU A 40 -5.50 4.80 12.58
CA LEU A 40 -4.92 5.69 11.55
C LEU A 40 -6.01 6.23 10.62
N GLU A 41 -5.71 7.35 10.00
CA GLU A 41 -6.50 7.91 8.90
C GLU A 41 -5.57 8.38 7.78
N ILE A 42 -5.90 8.06 6.53
CA ILE A 42 -5.16 8.51 5.35
C ILE A 42 -6.09 9.33 4.49
N ALA A 43 -5.68 10.56 4.19
CA ALA A 43 -6.42 11.45 3.30
C ALA A 43 -6.35 10.96 1.83
N PRO A 44 -7.37 11.24 1.00
CA PRO A 44 -7.34 10.89 -0.41
C PRO A 44 -6.25 11.65 -1.17
N GLY A 45 -5.74 11.04 -2.26
CA GLY A 45 -4.77 11.67 -3.16
C GLY A 45 -3.36 11.83 -2.58
N ARG A 46 -2.95 10.95 -1.67
CA ARG A 46 -1.62 11.00 -1.04
C ARG A 46 -0.87 9.68 -1.16
N VAL A 47 0.45 9.80 -1.12
CA VAL A 47 1.33 8.65 -0.86
C VAL A 47 1.66 8.63 0.63
N CYS A 48 1.24 7.57 1.32
CA CYS A 48 1.55 7.33 2.72
C CYS A 48 2.53 6.17 2.86
N GLY A 49 3.64 6.38 3.56
CA GLY A 49 4.63 5.35 3.87
C GLY A 49 4.32 4.64 5.19
N LEU A 50 4.40 3.31 5.21
CA LEU A 50 4.27 2.50 6.42
C LEU A 50 5.62 1.88 6.76
N VAL A 51 6.19 2.29 7.87
CA VAL A 51 7.49 1.82 8.37
C VAL A 51 7.29 0.97 9.61
N GLY A 52 8.07 -0.08 9.74
CA GLY A 52 8.08 -0.93 10.94
C GLY A 52 8.93 -2.17 10.72
N MET A 53 9.33 -2.81 11.81
CA MET A 53 10.11 -4.05 11.78
C MET A 53 9.34 -5.22 11.16
N ASN A 54 10.06 -6.29 10.82
CA ASN A 54 9.42 -7.56 10.50
C ASN A 54 8.63 -8.05 11.72
N GLY A 55 7.37 -8.43 11.51
CA GLY A 55 6.47 -8.80 12.60
C GLY A 55 5.78 -7.64 13.32
N SER A 56 5.97 -6.38 12.89
CA SER A 56 5.29 -5.22 13.47
C SER A 56 3.79 -5.11 13.12
N GLY A 57 3.27 -5.99 12.27
CA GLY A 57 1.85 -6.00 11.90
C GLY A 57 1.51 -5.38 10.54
N LYS A 58 2.48 -4.89 9.72
CA LYS A 58 2.23 -4.22 8.43
C LYS A 58 1.34 -5.03 7.49
N SER A 59 1.73 -6.27 7.19
CA SER A 59 0.93 -7.13 6.30
C SER A 59 -0.42 -7.52 6.91
N THR A 60 -0.52 -7.60 8.25
CA THR A 60 -1.80 -7.81 8.94
C THR A 60 -2.70 -6.60 8.76
N LEU A 61 -2.18 -5.39 8.94
CA LEU A 61 -2.91 -4.15 8.72
C LEU A 61 -3.44 -4.08 7.29
N PHE A 62 -2.60 -4.36 6.29
CA PHE A 62 -3.03 -4.38 4.88
C PHE A 62 -4.12 -5.43 4.62
N LYS A 63 -3.97 -6.64 5.15
CA LYS A 63 -5.01 -7.68 5.02
C LYS A 63 -6.32 -7.28 5.69
N THR A 64 -6.25 -6.56 6.81
CA THR A 64 -7.43 -6.06 7.52
C THR A 64 -8.12 -4.95 6.72
N ILE A 65 -7.35 -3.99 6.16
CA ILE A 65 -7.88 -2.96 5.25
C ILE A 65 -8.47 -3.58 3.98
N MET A 66 -7.89 -4.69 3.49
CA MET A 66 -8.46 -5.47 2.38
C MET A 66 -9.72 -6.26 2.74
N GLY A 67 -10.10 -6.32 4.02
CA GLY A 67 -11.17 -7.18 4.50
C GLY A 67 -10.89 -8.68 4.29
N GLN A 68 -9.62 -9.07 4.23
CA GLN A 68 -9.17 -10.47 4.19
C GLN A 68 -9.00 -11.05 5.60
N THR A 69 -8.69 -10.19 6.57
CA THR A 69 -8.62 -10.52 7.99
C THR A 69 -9.68 -9.70 8.72
N ARG A 70 -10.56 -10.39 9.45
CA ARG A 70 -11.54 -9.73 10.30
C ARG A 70 -10.87 -9.35 11.61
N PRO A 71 -10.95 -8.09 12.07
CA PRO A 71 -10.43 -7.70 13.37
C PRO A 71 -11.27 -8.31 14.49
N ASP A 72 -10.65 -8.57 15.64
CA ASP A 72 -11.33 -9.01 16.87
C ASP A 72 -12.12 -7.86 17.48
N SER A 73 -11.57 -6.63 17.38
CA SER A 73 -12.23 -5.39 17.79
C SER A 73 -11.83 -4.22 16.90
N GLY A 74 -12.55 -3.11 17.00
CA GLY A 74 -12.33 -1.93 16.20
C GLY A 74 -13.05 -1.96 14.86
N THR A 75 -12.80 -0.94 14.03
CA THR A 75 -13.47 -0.78 12.74
C THR A 75 -12.49 -0.35 11.66
N VAL A 76 -12.78 -0.75 10.42
CA VAL A 76 -12.06 -0.32 9.22
C VAL A 76 -13.05 0.19 8.20
N ALA A 77 -12.77 1.33 7.61
CA ALA A 77 -13.54 1.88 6.49
C ALA A 77 -12.59 2.31 5.36
N VAL A 78 -13.04 2.12 4.13
CA VAL A 78 -12.34 2.50 2.90
C VAL A 78 -13.27 3.40 2.10
N ASN A 79 -12.92 4.69 1.95
CA ASN A 79 -13.81 5.75 1.44
C ASN A 79 -15.17 5.81 2.19
N GLY A 80 -15.17 5.48 3.48
CA GLY A 80 -16.38 5.43 4.31
C GLY A 80 -17.15 4.10 4.21
N ASP A 81 -16.81 3.22 3.29
CA ASP A 81 -17.47 1.92 3.09
C ASP A 81 -16.75 0.78 3.82
N ASP A 82 -17.46 -0.34 3.98
CA ASP A 82 -16.86 -1.60 4.44
C ASP A 82 -15.78 -2.08 3.45
N PRO A 83 -14.63 -2.58 3.93
CA PRO A 83 -13.56 -3.11 3.09
C PRO A 83 -14.00 -4.13 2.03
N ALA A 84 -14.97 -5.00 2.33
CA ALA A 84 -15.48 -5.96 1.38
C ALA A 84 -16.25 -5.31 0.22
N VAL A 85 -16.92 -4.18 0.49
CA VAL A 85 -17.57 -3.36 -0.55
C VAL A 85 -16.52 -2.71 -1.43
N ALA A 86 -15.53 -2.04 -0.85
CA ALA A 86 -14.44 -1.38 -1.58
C ALA A 86 -13.66 -2.36 -2.48
N ARG A 87 -13.41 -3.59 -1.98
CA ARG A 87 -12.78 -4.66 -2.76
C ARG A 87 -13.66 -5.11 -3.91
N ARG A 88 -14.95 -5.34 -3.69
CA ARG A 88 -15.90 -5.82 -4.71
C ARG A 88 -16.13 -4.79 -5.81
N THR A 89 -16.14 -3.51 -5.48
CA THR A 89 -16.29 -2.43 -6.45
C THR A 89 -15.01 -2.12 -7.23
N GLY A 90 -13.88 -2.72 -6.85
CA GLY A 90 -12.59 -2.52 -7.51
C GLY A 90 -11.87 -1.21 -7.12
N VAL A 91 -12.39 -0.46 -6.14
CA VAL A 91 -11.76 0.77 -5.64
C VAL A 91 -10.42 0.50 -4.97
N LEU A 92 -10.29 -0.69 -4.34
CA LEU A 92 -9.13 -1.09 -3.56
C LEU A 92 -8.29 -2.11 -4.33
N GLY A 93 -7.03 -1.76 -4.64
CA GLY A 93 -6.01 -2.64 -5.23
C GLY A 93 -4.99 -3.07 -4.18
N TYR A 94 -4.44 -4.28 -4.33
CA TYR A 94 -3.42 -4.80 -3.43
C TYR A 94 -2.31 -5.53 -4.17
N VAL A 95 -1.08 -5.16 -3.84
CA VAL A 95 0.14 -5.86 -4.26
C VAL A 95 0.80 -6.42 -3.00
N PRO A 96 0.77 -7.74 -2.78
CA PRO A 96 1.37 -8.36 -1.61
C PRO A 96 2.90 -8.42 -1.71
N GLN A 97 3.55 -8.55 -0.57
CA GLN A 97 5.02 -8.72 -0.48
C GLN A 97 5.49 -9.95 -1.27
N ARG A 98 4.77 -11.06 -1.14
CA ARG A 98 5.00 -12.29 -1.91
C ARG A 98 3.74 -12.62 -2.68
N GLU A 99 3.89 -12.68 -3.98
CA GLU A 99 2.81 -13.15 -4.84
C GLU A 99 2.75 -14.68 -4.74
N ALA A 100 1.58 -15.19 -4.35
CA ALA A 100 1.29 -16.63 -4.39
C ALA A 100 0.96 -17.04 -5.85
N VAL A 101 1.95 -16.90 -6.73
CA VAL A 101 1.83 -17.24 -8.16
C VAL A 101 2.77 -18.38 -8.47
N ASP A 102 2.25 -19.37 -9.17
CA ASP A 102 3.08 -20.38 -9.82
C ASP A 102 3.76 -19.71 -11.03
N TRP A 103 5.06 -19.46 -10.91
CA TRP A 103 5.83 -18.78 -11.95
C TRP A 103 6.04 -19.62 -13.21
N ASP A 104 5.86 -20.92 -13.13
CA ASP A 104 5.94 -21.84 -14.25
C ASP A 104 4.62 -21.92 -15.02
N PHE A 105 3.54 -21.36 -14.45
CA PHE A 105 2.25 -21.30 -15.14
C PHE A 105 2.32 -20.38 -16.37
N PRO A 106 1.89 -20.84 -17.56
CA PRO A 106 2.15 -20.17 -18.83
C PRO A 106 1.18 -18.99 -19.08
N VAL A 107 1.17 -17.99 -18.18
CA VAL A 107 0.41 -16.74 -18.36
C VAL A 107 1.33 -15.63 -18.82
N SER A 108 0.85 -14.83 -19.77
CA SER A 108 1.55 -13.64 -20.23
C SER A 108 1.43 -12.47 -19.23
N VAL A 109 2.32 -11.50 -19.35
CA VAL A 109 2.24 -10.23 -18.59
C VAL A 109 0.88 -9.55 -18.84
N ARG A 110 0.43 -9.53 -20.09
CA ARG A 110 -0.89 -8.99 -20.47
C ARG A 110 -2.04 -9.69 -19.75
N ASP A 111 -1.99 -11.01 -19.64
CA ASP A 111 -3.03 -11.78 -18.95
C ASP A 111 -3.08 -11.44 -17.47
N VAL A 112 -1.91 -11.30 -16.81
CA VAL A 112 -1.83 -10.88 -15.40
C VAL A 112 -2.44 -9.49 -15.22
N VAL A 113 -2.15 -8.54 -16.10
CA VAL A 113 -2.74 -7.19 -16.02
C VAL A 113 -4.23 -7.22 -16.31
N MET A 114 -4.69 -8.05 -17.28
CA MET A 114 -6.10 -8.25 -17.60
C MET A 114 -6.90 -8.82 -16.41
N MET A 115 -6.29 -9.58 -15.50
CA MET A 115 -6.97 -10.04 -14.28
C MET A 115 -7.53 -8.88 -13.45
N GLY A 116 -6.92 -7.68 -13.52
CA GLY A 116 -7.45 -6.46 -12.90
C GLY A 116 -8.83 -6.06 -13.42
N ARG A 117 -9.18 -6.47 -14.64
CA ARG A 117 -10.47 -6.17 -15.27
C ARG A 117 -11.56 -7.20 -14.97
N TYR A 118 -11.21 -8.37 -14.42
CA TYR A 118 -12.16 -9.48 -14.25
C TYR A 118 -13.43 -9.13 -13.45
N GLY A 119 -13.32 -8.25 -12.47
CA GLY A 119 -14.48 -7.76 -11.73
C GLY A 119 -15.44 -6.89 -12.54
N GLN A 120 -14.99 -6.36 -13.69
CA GLN A 120 -15.73 -5.45 -14.56
C GLN A 120 -16.18 -6.10 -15.88
N LEU A 121 -15.71 -7.34 -16.15
CA LEU A 121 -16.16 -8.09 -17.31
C LEU A 121 -17.63 -8.48 -17.14
N GLY A 122 -18.39 -8.36 -18.24
CA GLY A 122 -19.79 -8.77 -18.27
C GLY A 122 -19.98 -10.28 -18.13
N PHE A 123 -21.21 -10.74 -18.27
CA PHE A 123 -21.62 -12.14 -18.08
C PHE A 123 -20.82 -13.13 -18.93
N THR A 124 -20.45 -12.73 -20.16
CA THR A 124 -19.67 -13.58 -21.07
C THR A 124 -18.20 -13.71 -20.68
N ARG A 125 -17.71 -12.96 -19.71
CA ARG A 125 -16.30 -12.90 -19.32
C ARG A 125 -15.32 -12.58 -20.46
N ARG A 126 -15.81 -12.06 -21.59
CA ARG A 126 -14.98 -11.67 -22.73
C ARG A 126 -14.55 -10.21 -22.56
N PRO A 127 -13.23 -9.90 -22.66
CA PRO A 127 -12.74 -8.53 -22.65
C PRO A 127 -13.36 -7.71 -23.78
N ARG A 128 -13.83 -6.51 -23.48
CA ARG A 128 -14.31 -5.53 -24.43
C ARG A 128 -13.14 -4.60 -24.82
N ARG A 129 -13.34 -3.75 -25.82
CA ARG A 129 -12.35 -2.78 -26.26
C ARG A 129 -11.84 -1.89 -25.10
N VAL A 130 -12.74 -1.41 -24.24
CA VAL A 130 -12.40 -0.61 -23.05
C VAL A 130 -11.49 -1.36 -22.06
N ASP A 131 -11.64 -2.68 -21.95
CA ASP A 131 -10.83 -3.50 -21.06
C ASP A 131 -9.42 -3.69 -21.64
N ILE A 132 -9.32 -3.85 -22.96
CA ILE A 132 -8.03 -3.96 -23.68
C ILE A 132 -7.29 -2.62 -23.59
N GLU A 133 -7.94 -1.50 -23.86
CA GLU A 133 -7.36 -0.16 -23.78
C GLU A 133 -6.86 0.16 -22.36
N ALA A 134 -7.61 -0.24 -21.32
CA ALA A 134 -7.18 -0.08 -19.93
C ALA A 134 -5.91 -0.90 -19.61
N VAL A 135 -5.79 -2.11 -20.15
CA VAL A 135 -4.60 -2.95 -20.01
C VAL A 135 -3.40 -2.36 -20.76
N ASP A 136 -3.61 -1.90 -22.00
CA ASP A 136 -2.54 -1.28 -22.78
C ASP A 136 -2.00 -0.02 -22.09
N HIS A 137 -2.88 0.84 -21.63
CA HIS A 137 -2.51 2.02 -20.85
C HIS A 137 -1.77 1.66 -19.55
N ALA A 138 -2.23 0.64 -18.84
CA ALA A 138 -1.56 0.21 -17.60
C ALA A 138 -0.15 -0.34 -17.87
N LEU A 139 0.04 -1.10 -18.97
CA LEU A 139 1.34 -1.61 -19.38
C LEU A 139 2.29 -0.48 -19.79
N GLU A 140 1.80 0.53 -20.49
CA GLU A 140 2.56 1.73 -20.85
C GLU A 140 3.02 2.48 -19.60
N ARG A 141 2.12 2.73 -18.63
CA ARG A 141 2.42 3.43 -17.38
C ARG A 141 3.54 2.79 -16.57
N VAL A 142 3.68 1.47 -16.64
CA VAL A 142 4.72 0.72 -15.92
C VAL A 142 5.92 0.35 -16.80
N GLU A 143 6.02 0.85 -18.03
CA GLU A 143 7.09 0.56 -19.00
C GLU A 143 7.24 -0.96 -19.28
N LEU A 144 6.12 -1.67 -19.49
CA LEU A 144 6.10 -3.11 -19.79
C LEU A 144 5.42 -3.46 -21.13
N THR A 145 5.17 -2.49 -22.00
CA THR A 145 4.50 -2.71 -23.31
C THR A 145 5.24 -3.76 -24.13
N ASP A 146 6.57 -3.66 -24.24
CA ASP A 146 7.40 -4.61 -25.01
C ASP A 146 7.45 -6.01 -24.41
N TYR A 147 7.04 -6.15 -23.16
CA TYR A 147 7.01 -7.42 -22.42
C TYR A 147 5.62 -8.03 -22.34
N ALA A 148 4.60 -7.39 -22.93
CA ALA A 148 3.19 -7.77 -22.77
C ALA A 148 2.89 -9.24 -23.13
N SER A 149 3.55 -9.78 -24.16
CA SER A 149 3.38 -11.17 -24.60
C SER A 149 4.31 -12.16 -23.92
N ARG A 150 5.29 -11.70 -23.09
CA ARG A 150 6.19 -12.60 -22.37
C ARG A 150 5.47 -13.30 -21.24
N GLN A 151 5.89 -14.52 -20.92
CA GLN A 151 5.47 -15.22 -19.73
C GLN A 151 5.93 -14.46 -18.47
N ILE A 152 5.04 -14.31 -17.48
CA ILE A 152 5.34 -13.55 -16.25
C ILE A 152 6.56 -14.12 -15.50
N GLY A 153 6.76 -15.43 -15.53
CA GLY A 153 7.89 -16.11 -14.92
C GLY A 153 9.25 -15.74 -15.52
N GLN A 154 9.29 -15.24 -16.75
CA GLN A 154 10.52 -14.82 -17.44
C GLN A 154 10.94 -13.38 -17.10
N LEU A 155 10.14 -12.66 -16.36
CA LEU A 155 10.45 -11.29 -15.96
C LEU A 155 11.42 -11.24 -14.77
N SER A 156 12.21 -10.17 -14.67
CA SER A 156 12.96 -9.85 -13.45
C SER A 156 12.02 -9.56 -12.26
N GLY A 157 12.52 -9.61 -11.04
CA GLY A 157 11.74 -9.29 -9.84
C GLY A 157 11.06 -7.91 -9.92
N GLY A 158 11.82 -6.88 -10.33
CA GLY A 158 11.29 -5.54 -10.50
C GLY A 158 10.23 -5.44 -11.61
N GLN A 159 10.41 -6.12 -12.74
CA GLN A 159 9.41 -6.19 -13.79
C GLN A 159 8.13 -6.89 -13.32
N ARG A 160 8.25 -7.98 -12.56
CA ARG A 160 7.08 -8.66 -11.95
C ARG A 160 6.30 -7.71 -11.04
N LYS A 161 6.99 -7.02 -10.13
CA LYS A 161 6.34 -6.03 -9.25
C LYS A 161 5.60 -4.96 -10.05
N ARG A 162 6.21 -4.42 -11.11
CA ARG A 162 5.56 -3.46 -12.01
C ARG A 162 4.32 -4.05 -12.70
N ALA A 163 4.34 -5.32 -13.11
CA ALA A 163 3.17 -5.98 -13.70
C ALA A 163 1.99 -6.08 -12.71
N PHE A 164 2.26 -6.34 -11.43
CA PHE A 164 1.21 -6.35 -10.40
C PHE A 164 0.68 -4.94 -10.07
N VAL A 165 1.53 -3.91 -10.13
CA VAL A 165 1.07 -2.51 -10.06
C VAL A 165 0.20 -2.18 -11.27
N ALA A 166 0.61 -2.57 -12.50
CA ALA A 166 -0.19 -2.40 -13.70
C ALA A 166 -1.57 -3.07 -13.58
N ARG A 167 -1.66 -4.24 -12.96
CA ARG A 167 -2.95 -4.89 -12.67
C ARG A 167 -3.87 -4.00 -11.83
N CYS A 168 -3.34 -3.33 -10.79
CA CYS A 168 -4.12 -2.40 -9.97
C CYS A 168 -4.52 -1.15 -10.78
N ILE A 169 -3.66 -0.65 -11.67
CA ILE A 169 -3.98 0.48 -12.57
C ILE A 169 -5.08 0.07 -13.56
N ALA A 170 -4.95 -1.09 -14.21
CA ALA A 170 -5.98 -1.61 -15.13
C ALA A 170 -7.32 -1.84 -14.43
N GLN A 171 -7.30 -2.25 -13.16
CA GLN A 171 -8.48 -2.37 -12.31
C GLN A 171 -9.21 -1.03 -12.13
N GLY A 172 -8.50 0.10 -12.25
CA GLY A 172 -9.00 1.43 -11.92
C GLY A 172 -9.02 1.68 -10.41
N ALA A 173 -8.13 1.02 -9.66
CA ALA A 173 -8.03 1.17 -8.22
C ALA A 173 -7.70 2.63 -7.86
N ARG A 174 -8.52 3.22 -6.98
CA ARG A 174 -8.28 4.57 -6.43
C ARG A 174 -7.46 4.54 -5.14
N ILE A 175 -7.41 3.40 -4.48
CA ILE A 175 -6.61 3.17 -3.29
C ILE A 175 -5.75 1.93 -3.55
N MET A 176 -4.44 2.08 -3.44
CA MET A 176 -3.48 1.00 -3.65
C MET A 176 -2.73 0.69 -2.37
N LEU A 177 -2.79 -0.55 -1.93
CA LEU A 177 -2.01 -1.08 -0.83
C LEU A 177 -0.83 -1.85 -1.41
N LEU A 178 0.39 -1.42 -1.13
CA LEU A 178 1.61 -1.96 -1.71
C LEU A 178 2.52 -2.48 -0.58
N ASP A 179 2.60 -3.80 -0.43
CA ASP A 179 3.36 -4.42 0.64
C ASP A 179 4.79 -4.72 0.16
N GLU A 180 5.75 -3.90 0.58
CA GLU A 180 7.17 -3.94 0.21
C GLU A 180 7.40 -4.05 -1.32
N PRO A 181 6.85 -3.12 -2.12
CA PRO A 181 6.93 -3.20 -3.58
C PRO A 181 8.35 -3.09 -4.12
N PHE A 182 9.28 -2.53 -3.35
CA PHE A 182 10.68 -2.33 -3.73
C PHE A 182 11.60 -3.49 -3.33
N ALA A 183 11.12 -4.49 -2.58
CA ALA A 183 11.94 -5.60 -2.14
C ALA A 183 12.49 -6.41 -3.32
N GLY A 184 13.83 -6.49 -3.43
CA GLY A 184 14.51 -7.18 -4.52
C GLY A 184 14.45 -6.48 -5.88
N VAL A 185 14.14 -5.20 -5.89
CA VAL A 185 14.07 -4.35 -7.09
C VAL A 185 15.37 -3.57 -7.24
N ASP A 186 15.86 -3.44 -8.46
CA ASP A 186 17.03 -2.61 -8.77
C ASP A 186 16.70 -1.11 -8.65
N LYS A 187 17.72 -0.27 -8.41
CA LYS A 187 17.54 1.17 -8.19
C LYS A 187 16.86 1.92 -9.34
N ARG A 188 17.04 1.50 -10.59
CA ARG A 188 16.36 2.11 -11.75
C ARG A 188 14.86 1.81 -11.72
N SER A 189 14.51 0.55 -11.48
CA SER A 189 13.11 0.14 -11.35
C SER A 189 12.43 0.77 -10.14
N GLU A 190 13.15 0.93 -9.02
CA GLU A 190 12.67 1.63 -7.82
C GLU A 190 12.34 3.09 -8.14
N ALA A 191 13.25 3.83 -8.79
CA ALA A 191 13.03 5.22 -9.19
C ALA A 191 11.83 5.37 -10.14
N THR A 192 11.67 4.44 -11.10
CA THR A 192 10.51 4.41 -11.99
C THR A 192 9.20 4.21 -11.21
N MET A 193 9.18 3.29 -10.25
CA MET A 193 7.99 3.02 -9.42
C MET A 193 7.69 4.20 -8.49
N THR A 194 8.70 4.83 -7.88
CA THR A 194 8.52 6.02 -7.03
C THR A 194 7.86 7.14 -7.80
N ARG A 195 8.37 7.46 -9.00
CA ARG A 195 7.75 8.45 -9.89
C ARG A 195 6.31 8.08 -10.24
N LEU A 196 6.05 6.83 -10.60
CA LEU A 196 4.71 6.34 -10.92
C LEU A 196 3.74 6.51 -9.76
N PHE A 197 4.15 6.20 -8.52
CA PHE A 197 3.28 6.35 -7.35
C PHE A 197 2.96 7.81 -7.05
N ARG A 198 3.93 8.71 -7.24
CA ARG A 198 3.70 10.16 -7.15
C ARG A 198 2.70 10.64 -8.21
N GLU A 199 2.90 10.26 -9.48
CA GLU A 199 1.98 10.60 -10.58
C GLU A 199 0.55 10.07 -10.36
N LEU A 200 0.41 8.87 -9.78
CA LEU A 200 -0.88 8.31 -9.42
C LEU A 200 -1.57 9.12 -8.32
N ALA A 201 -0.81 9.55 -7.30
CA ALA A 201 -1.33 10.38 -6.23
C ALA A 201 -1.73 11.78 -6.71
N ASP A 202 -0.92 12.40 -7.58
CA ASP A 202 -1.23 13.68 -8.23
C ASP A 202 -2.50 13.57 -9.10
N GLY A 203 -2.76 12.37 -9.66
CA GLY A 203 -4.00 12.02 -10.37
C GLY A 203 -5.19 11.69 -9.44
N GLY A 204 -5.03 11.83 -8.12
CA GLY A 204 -6.07 11.63 -7.12
C GLY A 204 -6.19 10.21 -6.56
N ALA A 205 -5.27 9.29 -6.90
CA ALA A 205 -5.20 7.98 -6.25
C ALA A 205 -4.53 8.11 -4.88
N THR A 206 -4.87 7.21 -3.96
CA THR A 206 -4.19 7.11 -2.66
C THR A 206 -3.30 5.87 -2.68
N VAL A 207 -2.02 6.03 -2.33
CA VAL A 207 -1.04 4.95 -2.30
C VAL A 207 -0.57 4.75 -0.87
N PHE A 208 -0.86 3.59 -0.29
CA PHE A 208 -0.35 3.21 1.02
C PHE A 208 0.69 2.11 0.84
N VAL A 209 1.96 2.45 1.09
CA VAL A 209 3.11 1.62 0.75
C VAL A 209 3.92 1.27 1.98
N SER A 210 4.09 -0.04 2.25
CA SER A 210 5.05 -0.45 3.28
C SER A 210 6.47 -0.48 2.69
N THR A 211 7.43 -0.01 3.46
CA THR A 211 8.85 -0.02 3.07
C THR A 211 9.77 -0.17 4.27
N HIS A 212 10.93 -0.74 4.03
CA HIS A 212 12.07 -0.74 4.94
C HIS A 212 13.22 0.17 4.44
N ASP A 213 13.08 0.75 3.24
CA ASP A 213 14.03 1.74 2.71
C ASP A 213 13.71 3.13 3.27
N LEU A 214 14.26 3.42 4.44
CA LEU A 214 14.05 4.68 5.13
C LEU A 214 14.63 5.89 4.37
N PRO A 215 15.81 5.83 3.76
CA PRO A 215 16.38 6.92 2.96
C PRO A 215 15.49 7.37 1.78
N ALA A 216 14.77 6.45 1.14
CA ALA A 216 13.90 6.77 0.00
C ALA A 216 12.55 7.39 0.41
N LEU A 217 12.16 7.26 1.69
CA LEU A 217 10.84 7.67 2.17
C LEU A 217 10.50 9.15 1.93
N PRO A 218 11.42 10.13 2.12
CA PRO A 218 11.13 11.55 1.89
C PRO A 218 10.82 11.91 0.43
N GLU A 219 11.38 11.17 -0.53
CA GLU A 219 11.10 11.37 -1.96
C GLU A 219 9.82 10.65 -2.39
N LEU A 220 9.48 9.54 -1.72
CA LEU A 220 8.35 8.70 -2.04
C LEU A 220 7.04 9.26 -1.51
N ALA A 221 6.99 9.68 -0.25
CA ALA A 221 5.75 9.84 0.50
C ALA A 221 5.49 11.28 0.96
N ASP A 222 4.21 11.67 1.00
CA ASP A 222 3.73 12.93 1.56
C ASP A 222 3.65 12.86 3.09
N GLU A 223 3.31 11.67 3.60
CA GLU A 223 3.19 11.36 5.02
C GLU A 223 3.68 9.94 5.29
N ALA A 224 4.04 9.66 6.53
CA ALA A 224 4.52 8.35 6.93
C ALA A 224 4.03 7.97 8.31
N MET A 225 4.02 6.67 8.58
CA MET A 225 3.61 6.08 9.86
C MET A 225 4.66 5.08 10.35
N LEU A 226 4.90 5.09 11.65
CA LEU A 226 5.64 4.04 12.35
C LEU A 226 4.65 3.07 12.98
N LEU A 227 4.81 1.78 12.67
CA LEU A 227 3.96 0.71 13.19
C LEU A 227 4.80 -0.28 14.03
N ASN A 228 4.32 -0.54 15.23
CA ASN A 228 4.74 -1.67 16.05
C ASN A 228 3.52 -2.22 16.79
N ARG A 229 2.71 -3.06 16.09
CA ARG A 229 1.38 -3.54 16.47
C ARG A 229 0.32 -2.44 16.58
N HIS A 230 0.68 -1.25 17.02
CA HIS A 230 -0.11 -0.02 16.97
C HIS A 230 0.68 1.10 16.27
N VAL A 231 0.01 2.17 15.90
CA VAL A 231 0.66 3.32 15.28
C VAL A 231 1.37 4.13 16.38
N LEU A 232 2.69 4.13 16.33
CA LEU A 232 3.54 4.89 17.26
C LEU A 232 3.60 6.37 16.90
N MET A 233 3.62 6.65 15.61
CA MET A 233 3.72 8.00 15.07
C MET A 233 3.11 8.08 13.67
N HIS A 234 2.48 9.21 13.38
CA HIS A 234 2.00 9.58 12.04
C HIS A 234 2.38 11.04 11.80
N GLY A 235 3.03 11.36 10.70
CA GLY A 235 3.48 12.71 10.40
C GLY A 235 4.25 12.81 9.10
N SER A 236 5.05 13.90 8.95
CA SER A 236 5.92 14.03 7.79
C SER A 236 7.00 12.93 7.77
N PRO A 237 7.49 12.50 6.60
CA PRO A 237 8.59 11.55 6.54
C PRO A 237 9.82 11.98 7.35
N LYS A 238 10.11 13.29 7.40
CA LYS A 238 11.23 13.83 8.17
C LYS A 238 11.05 13.64 9.66
N ASP A 239 9.85 13.86 10.18
CA ASP A 239 9.55 13.68 11.60
C ASP A 239 9.59 12.20 11.98
N VAL A 240 9.00 11.34 11.14
CA VAL A 240 8.99 9.89 11.34
C VAL A 240 10.40 9.31 11.35
N LEU A 241 11.32 9.85 10.55
CA LEU A 241 12.72 9.40 10.45
C LEU A 241 13.64 9.96 11.54
N GLN A 242 13.14 10.74 12.49
CA GLN A 242 13.97 11.20 13.62
C GLN A 242 14.51 9.99 14.41
N PRO A 243 15.79 10.04 14.83
CA PRO A 243 16.44 8.91 15.52
C PRO A 243 15.66 8.40 16.73
N ASP A 244 15.07 9.29 17.52
CA ASP A 244 14.32 8.94 18.73
C ASP A 244 13.05 8.18 18.39
N ASN A 245 12.33 8.56 17.31
CA ASN A 245 11.13 7.90 16.84
C ASN A 245 11.46 6.52 16.27
N LEU A 246 12.53 6.42 15.50
CA LEU A 246 13.02 5.14 14.99
C LEU A 246 13.46 4.21 16.13
N ALA A 247 14.19 4.73 17.12
CA ALA A 247 14.60 3.97 18.28
C ALA A 247 13.40 3.36 19.02
N ALA A 248 12.34 4.14 19.22
CA ALA A 248 11.10 3.66 19.82
C ALA A 248 10.43 2.53 18.99
N ALA A 249 10.39 2.70 17.65
CA ALA A 249 9.77 1.74 16.74
C ALA A 249 10.57 0.45 16.59
N PHE A 250 11.90 0.55 16.64
CA PHE A 250 12.81 -0.59 16.44
C PHE A 250 13.28 -1.24 17.75
N GLY A 251 12.75 -0.78 18.91
CA GLY A 251 13.12 -1.31 20.22
C GLY A 251 14.61 -1.11 20.55
N LEU A 252 15.24 -0.14 19.93
CA LEU A 252 16.58 0.24 20.26
C LEU A 252 16.48 1.14 21.48
N ASP A 253 16.70 0.59 22.67
CA ASP A 253 16.93 1.38 23.88
C ASP A 253 18.09 2.31 23.57
N VAL A 254 17.79 3.59 23.32
CA VAL A 254 18.81 4.64 23.38
C VAL A 254 19.21 4.69 24.84
N MET A 255 20.23 3.89 25.19
CA MET A 255 20.84 3.94 26.50
C MET A 255 21.13 5.40 26.80
N LYS A 256 20.39 5.94 27.76
CA LYS A 256 20.68 7.25 28.35
C LYS A 256 22.14 7.24 28.75
N ARG A 257 22.96 7.97 28.01
CA ARG A 257 24.25 8.43 28.50
C ARG A 257 24.07 9.75 29.22
#